data_607318cd846a656790584998dd814fb5
#
_entry.id   607318cd846a656790584998dd814fb5
#
_cell.length_a   1.000
_cell.length_b   1.000
_cell.length_c   1.000
_cell.angle_alpha   90.00
_cell.angle_beta   90.00
_cell.angle_gamma   90.00
#
_symmetry.space_group_name_H-M   'P 1'
#
loop_
_entity.id
_entity.type
_entity.pdbx_description
1 polymer ?
#
loop_
_entity_poly.entity_id
_entity_poly.type
_entity_poly.pdbx_seq_one_letter_code
_entity_poly.pdbx_strand_id
1 'polypeptide(L)'
;MEACPLTIPMPDHPASFIEQDYQTFLGIMKWADVVFLLVDTREARWFPTLVATAYNKLVINAAVGFDSFVVMRHGLPTQKDRLGCYFCSDIVSPTNVPPKNNSTLSTCQANLAYY
;
A
#
# COMPACT_ATOMS: atom_id res chain seq x y z
N MET A 1 -4.03 21.92 -7.80
CA MET A 1 -3.66 20.89 -6.81
C MET A 1 -4.60 21.09 -5.64
N GLU A 2 -5.35 20.08 -5.26
CA GLU A 2 -6.31 20.14 -4.16
C GLU A 2 -5.75 19.29 -3.01
N ALA A 3 -5.76 19.81 -1.79
CA ALA A 3 -5.35 19.12 -0.60
C ALA A 3 -6.58 18.64 0.17
N CYS A 4 -6.65 17.35 0.44
CA CYS A 4 -7.72 16.75 1.23
C CYS A 4 -7.11 16.18 2.53
N PRO A 5 -7.35 16.80 3.69
CA PRO A 5 -6.90 16.27 4.96
C PRO A 5 -7.73 15.01 5.29
N LEU A 6 -7.09 13.88 5.40
CA LEU A 6 -7.72 12.63 5.80
C LEU A 6 -6.74 11.73 6.56
N THR A 7 -7.28 10.88 7.41
CA THR A 7 -6.51 9.88 8.14
C THR A 7 -6.48 8.57 7.36
N ILE A 8 -5.28 8.07 7.05
CA ILE A 8 -5.14 6.76 6.42
C ILE A 8 -5.56 5.69 7.42
N PRO A 9 -6.51 4.79 7.06
CA PRO A 9 -6.88 3.68 7.92
C PRO A 9 -5.69 2.78 8.25
N MET A 10 -5.48 2.54 9.53
CA MET A 10 -4.45 1.65 10.06
C MET A 10 -5.07 0.67 11.08
N PRO A 11 -4.42 -0.49 11.36
CA PRO A 11 -4.99 -1.53 12.22
C PRO A 11 -5.44 -1.06 13.61
N ASP A 12 -4.77 -0.06 14.17
CA ASP A 12 -5.02 0.44 15.52
C ASP A 12 -6.11 1.53 15.60
N HIS A 13 -6.66 1.94 14.46
CA HIS A 13 -7.68 2.98 14.43
C HIS A 13 -9.09 2.40 14.67
N PRO A 14 -9.89 3.00 15.55
CA PRO A 14 -11.30 2.59 15.73
C PRO A 14 -12.11 2.77 14.45
N ALA A 15 -12.89 1.78 14.06
CA ALA A 15 -13.66 1.79 12.82
C ALA A 15 -14.61 3.00 12.72
N SER A 16 -15.20 3.42 13.84
CA SER A 16 -16.10 4.59 13.88
C SER A 16 -15.44 5.92 13.54
N PHE A 17 -14.12 6.00 13.70
CA PHE A 17 -13.38 7.24 13.49
C PHE A 17 -12.92 7.42 12.04
N ILE A 18 -12.79 6.33 11.29
CA ILE A 18 -12.18 6.33 9.96
C ILE A 18 -13.18 6.10 8.82
N GLU A 19 -14.45 5.84 9.10
CA GLU A 19 -15.43 5.49 8.06
C GLU A 19 -15.56 6.60 6.99
N GLN A 20 -15.64 7.87 7.40
CA GLN A 20 -15.76 8.98 6.47
C GLN A 20 -14.48 9.17 5.66
N ASP A 21 -13.31 9.09 6.31
CA ASP A 21 -12.00 9.20 5.64
C ASP A 21 -11.77 8.03 4.69
N TYR A 22 -12.22 6.84 5.06
CA TYR A 22 -12.21 5.65 4.21
C TYR A 22 -12.98 5.87 2.91
N GLN A 23 -14.23 6.34 2.98
CA GLN A 23 -15.05 6.60 1.81
C GLN A 23 -14.47 7.70 0.93
N THR A 24 -13.94 8.76 1.54
CA THR A 24 -13.26 9.85 0.84
C THR A 24 -12.02 9.33 0.12
N PHE A 25 -11.21 8.50 0.79
CA PHE A 25 -10.03 7.89 0.21
C PHE A 25 -10.36 6.99 -0.99
N LEU A 26 -11.41 6.17 -0.89
CA LEU A 26 -11.88 5.35 -2.01
C LEU A 26 -12.34 6.20 -3.20
N GLY A 27 -13.00 7.33 -2.95
CA GLY A 27 -13.40 8.28 -3.98
C GLY A 27 -12.19 8.85 -4.73
N ILE A 28 -11.17 9.29 -4.00
CA ILE A 28 -9.90 9.79 -4.56
C ILE A 28 -9.21 8.70 -5.38
N MET A 29 -9.13 7.47 -4.85
CA MET A 29 -8.50 6.34 -5.54
C MET A 29 -9.19 5.98 -6.86
N LYS A 30 -10.52 6.07 -6.94
CA LYS A 30 -11.24 5.83 -8.19
C LYS A 30 -10.86 6.84 -9.27
N TRP A 31 -10.70 8.08 -8.88
CA TRP A 31 -10.42 9.21 -9.77
C TRP A 31 -8.94 9.29 -10.18
N ALA A 32 -8.00 8.97 -9.29
CA ALA A 32 -6.57 9.08 -9.54
C ALA A 32 -6.09 8.08 -10.62
N ASP A 33 -5.19 8.50 -11.49
CA ASP A 33 -4.50 7.64 -12.45
C ASP A 33 -3.19 7.09 -11.87
N VAL A 34 -2.50 7.91 -11.08
CA VAL A 34 -1.22 7.57 -10.44
C VAL A 34 -1.27 7.94 -8.97
N VAL A 35 -0.75 7.07 -8.14
CA VAL A 35 -0.67 7.27 -6.69
C VAL A 35 0.80 7.35 -6.27
N PHE A 36 1.18 8.47 -5.67
CA PHE A 36 2.48 8.62 -5.01
C PHE A 36 2.33 8.33 -3.53
N LEU A 37 2.95 7.27 -3.07
CA LEU A 37 2.87 6.81 -1.69
C LEU A 37 4.13 7.24 -0.94
N LEU A 38 4.03 8.37 -0.24
CA LEU A 38 5.15 9.09 0.38
C LEU A 38 5.04 9.19 1.91
N VAL A 39 4.23 8.32 2.52
CA VAL A 39 3.98 8.31 3.97
C VAL A 39 5.20 7.78 4.75
N ASP A 40 5.30 8.14 6.04
CA ASP A 40 6.50 7.89 6.85
C ASP A 40 6.53 6.49 7.48
N THR A 41 5.38 5.88 7.77
CA THR A 41 5.31 4.60 8.47
C THR A 41 4.99 3.43 7.53
N ARG A 42 5.36 2.22 7.93
CA ARG A 42 5.07 0.98 7.19
C ARG A 42 3.56 0.73 7.14
N GLU A 43 2.92 0.86 8.27
CA GLU A 43 1.50 0.56 8.45
C GLU A 43 0.63 1.47 7.58
N ALA A 44 0.98 2.74 7.47
CA ALA A 44 0.28 3.70 6.61
C ALA A 44 0.42 3.38 5.10
N ARG A 45 1.36 2.52 4.71
CA ARG A 45 1.53 2.07 3.31
C ARG A 45 0.62 0.89 2.95
N TRP A 46 0.15 0.13 3.93
CA TRP A 46 -0.58 -1.11 3.68
C TRP A 46 -1.92 -0.88 3.01
N PHE A 47 -2.76 -0.07 3.61
CA PHE A 47 -4.09 0.20 3.08
C PHE A 47 -4.07 0.86 1.69
N PRO A 48 -3.29 1.93 1.44
CA PRO A 48 -3.18 2.52 0.10
C PRO A 48 -2.66 1.54 -0.95
N THR A 49 -1.70 0.69 -0.61
CA THR A 49 -1.19 -0.35 -1.53
C THR A 49 -2.29 -1.34 -1.90
N LEU A 50 -3.07 -1.80 -0.92
CA LEU A 50 -4.17 -2.74 -1.14
C LEU A 50 -5.22 -2.13 -2.08
N VAL A 51 -5.69 -0.94 -1.75
CA VAL A 51 -6.75 -0.26 -2.52
C VAL A 51 -6.27 0.07 -3.94
N ALA A 52 -5.08 0.63 -4.08
CA ALA A 52 -4.53 0.97 -5.40
C ALA A 52 -4.38 -0.28 -6.29
N THR A 53 -3.97 -1.40 -5.70
CA THR A 53 -3.89 -2.68 -6.43
C THR A 53 -5.27 -3.17 -6.83
N ALA A 54 -6.26 -3.12 -5.94
CA ALA A 54 -7.64 -3.52 -6.23
C ALA A 54 -8.28 -2.69 -7.36
N TYR A 55 -7.96 -1.39 -7.40
CA TYR A 55 -8.40 -0.49 -8.48
C TYR A 55 -7.48 -0.46 -9.70
N ASN A 56 -6.47 -1.34 -9.77
CA ASN A 56 -5.49 -1.42 -10.85
C ASN A 56 -4.80 -0.07 -11.13
N LYS A 57 -4.45 0.67 -10.08
CA LYS A 57 -3.80 1.99 -10.18
C LYS A 57 -2.28 1.86 -10.17
N LEU A 58 -1.62 2.72 -10.94
CA LEU A 58 -0.17 2.83 -10.90
C LEU A 58 0.25 3.45 -9.56
N VAL A 59 1.11 2.75 -8.82
CA VAL A 59 1.67 3.24 -7.55
C VAL A 59 3.17 3.44 -7.67
N ILE A 60 3.63 4.58 -7.24
CA ILE A 60 5.05 4.88 -7.02
C ILE A 60 5.23 5.09 -5.52
N ASN A 61 5.91 4.15 -4.89
CA ASN A 61 6.20 4.19 -3.46
C ASN A 61 7.61 4.69 -3.25
N ALA A 62 7.78 5.70 -2.40
CA ALA A 62 9.08 6.18 -1.96
C ALA A 62 9.15 6.26 -0.43
N ALA A 63 10.28 5.85 0.11
CA ALA A 63 10.58 5.91 1.53
C ALA A 63 12.03 6.35 1.73
N VAL A 64 12.26 7.14 2.76
CA VAL A 64 13.58 7.62 3.16
C VAL A 64 13.85 7.18 4.59
N GLY A 65 14.99 6.55 4.82
CA GLY A 65 15.54 6.27 6.14
C GLY A 65 16.75 7.15 6.43
N PHE A 66 17.42 6.92 7.55
CA PHE A 66 18.62 7.68 7.93
C PHE A 66 19.78 7.46 6.95
N ASP A 67 20.01 6.20 6.55
CA ASP A 67 21.16 5.80 5.72
C ASP A 67 20.73 5.15 4.39
N SER A 68 19.43 5.15 4.09
CA SER A 68 18.89 4.43 2.94
C SER A 68 17.64 5.08 2.39
N PHE A 69 17.32 4.74 1.16
CA PHE A 69 16.05 5.10 0.56
C PHE A 69 15.53 3.93 -0.29
N VAL A 70 14.25 3.92 -0.51
CA VAL A 70 13.58 2.98 -1.41
C VAL A 70 12.68 3.78 -2.35
N VAL A 71 12.80 3.51 -3.64
CA VAL A 71 11.84 3.97 -4.64
C VAL A 71 11.43 2.75 -5.46
N MET A 72 10.13 2.47 -5.51
CA MET A 72 9.63 1.36 -6.29
C MET A 72 8.35 1.72 -7.03
N ARG A 73 8.24 1.23 -8.24
CA ARG A 73 6.98 1.19 -8.99
C ARG A 73 6.30 -0.16 -8.71
N HIS A 74 5.06 -0.13 -8.24
CA HIS A 74 4.28 -1.34 -8.06
C HIS A 74 3.89 -1.95 -9.40
N GLY A 75 3.83 -3.27 -9.46
CA GLY A 75 3.27 -4.00 -10.59
C GLY A 75 1.76 -3.83 -10.67
N LEU A 76 1.24 -3.81 -11.88
CA LEU A 76 -0.21 -3.83 -12.11
C LEU A 76 -0.69 -5.27 -12.26
N PRO A 77 -1.82 -5.66 -11.65
CA PRO A 77 -2.35 -7.02 -11.74
C PRO A 77 -2.60 -7.49 -13.18
N THR A 78 -2.88 -6.55 -14.09
CA THR A 78 -3.19 -6.82 -15.50
C THR A 78 -1.96 -6.97 -16.39
N GLN A 79 -0.75 -6.67 -15.92
CA GLN A 79 0.48 -6.78 -16.69
C GLN A 79 1.04 -8.21 -16.68
N LYS A 80 1.55 -8.68 -17.84
CA LYS A 80 2.21 -9.99 -17.96
C LYS A 80 3.49 -10.09 -17.13
N ASP A 81 4.32 -9.05 -17.19
CA ASP A 81 5.56 -8.96 -16.42
C ASP A 81 5.28 -8.27 -15.08
N ARG A 82 4.84 -9.05 -14.11
CA ARG A 82 4.45 -8.54 -12.80
C ARG A 82 5.67 -8.12 -11.99
N LEU A 83 5.80 -6.83 -11.78
CA LEU A 83 6.61 -6.31 -10.69
C LEU A 83 5.89 -6.59 -9.35
N GLY A 84 6.67 -6.73 -8.27
CA GLY A 84 6.10 -6.80 -6.92
C GLY A 84 5.41 -5.50 -6.51
N CYS A 85 4.57 -5.59 -5.49
CA CYS A 85 4.04 -4.43 -4.77
C CYS A 85 4.82 -4.23 -3.45
N TYR A 86 4.41 -3.24 -2.66
CA TYR A 86 5.01 -2.99 -1.35
C TYR A 86 5.05 -4.24 -0.46
N PHE A 87 3.97 -5.04 -0.41
CA PHE A 87 3.93 -6.27 0.39
C PHE A 87 4.91 -7.36 -0.07
N CYS A 88 5.25 -7.40 -1.36
CA CYS A 88 6.23 -8.36 -1.88
C CYS A 88 7.66 -8.00 -1.49
N SER A 89 7.92 -6.72 -1.27
CA SER A 89 9.23 -6.15 -0.97
C SER A 89 9.29 -5.52 0.42
N ASP A 90 8.30 -5.80 1.27
CA ASP A 90 8.27 -5.28 2.63
C ASP A 90 9.47 -5.80 3.39
N ILE A 91 10.48 -4.95 3.50
CA ILE A 91 11.69 -5.24 4.26
C ILE A 91 11.27 -5.22 5.73
N VAL A 92 11.22 -6.39 6.31
CA VAL A 92 11.01 -6.54 7.75
C VAL A 92 12.17 -5.83 8.44
N SER A 93 11.91 -4.66 9.00
CA SER A 93 12.82 -4.03 9.96
C SER A 93 13.12 -5.04 11.06
N PRO A 94 14.33 -5.16 11.59
CA PRO A 94 14.76 -6.24 12.49
C PRO A 94 14.11 -6.20 13.88
N THR A 95 12.89 -5.75 13.99
CA THR A 95 12.10 -5.79 15.22
C THR A 95 11.18 -7.00 15.21
N ASN A 96 11.70 -8.12 15.75
CA ASN A 96 10.95 -9.20 16.40
C ASN A 96 9.88 -10.00 15.62
N VAL A 97 9.85 -9.98 14.30
CA VAL A 97 9.00 -10.91 13.55
C VAL A 97 9.87 -11.96 12.87
N PRO A 98 9.63 -13.27 13.10
CA PRO A 98 10.41 -14.33 12.45
C PRO A 98 10.26 -14.25 10.92
N PRO A 99 11.30 -14.59 10.15
CA PRO A 99 11.27 -14.55 8.69
C PRO A 99 10.15 -15.46 8.18
N LYS A 100 9.17 -14.88 7.53
CA LYS A 100 8.17 -15.65 6.79
C LYS A 100 8.83 -16.19 5.54
N ASN A 101 8.81 -17.51 5.41
CA ASN A 101 9.32 -18.25 4.26
C ASN A 101 8.80 -17.68 2.94
N ASN A 102 9.58 -17.87 1.87
CA ASN A 102 9.43 -17.37 0.49
C ASN A 102 8.07 -17.58 -0.22
N SER A 103 6.97 -17.69 0.51
CA SER A 103 5.60 -17.83 -0.01
C SER A 103 4.88 -16.48 -0.23
N THR A 104 5.59 -15.36 -0.08
CA THR A 104 5.00 -14.01 -0.07
C THR A 104 4.37 -13.60 -1.40
N LEU A 105 4.89 -14.10 -2.53
CA LEU A 105 4.32 -13.84 -3.86
C LEU A 105 2.94 -14.48 -4.06
N SER A 106 2.71 -15.64 -3.48
CA SER A 106 1.40 -16.31 -3.55
C SER A 106 0.35 -15.64 -2.65
N THR A 107 0.77 -15.03 -1.55
CA THR A 107 -0.12 -14.39 -0.58
C THR A 107 -0.69 -13.07 -1.11
N CYS A 108 0.10 -12.27 -1.84
CA CYS A 108 -0.42 -11.06 -2.50
C CYS A 108 -1.48 -11.39 -3.56
N GLN A 109 -1.39 -12.54 -4.21
CA GLN A 109 -2.37 -12.98 -5.20
C GLN A 109 -3.65 -13.53 -4.56
N ALA A 110 -3.54 -14.24 -3.44
CA ALA A 110 -4.67 -14.86 -2.76
C ALA A 110 -5.56 -13.83 -2.05
N ASN A 111 -4.98 -12.80 -1.45
CA ASN A 111 -5.73 -11.78 -0.71
C ASN A 111 -6.50 -10.81 -1.62
N LEU A 112 -6.14 -10.68 -2.87
CA LEU A 112 -6.87 -9.86 -3.86
C LEU A 112 -8.14 -10.54 -4.39
N ALA A 113 -8.31 -11.85 -4.17
CA ALA A 113 -9.49 -12.60 -4.61
C ALA A 113 -10.68 -12.53 -3.63
N TYR A 114 -10.52 -11.92 -2.45
CA TYR A 114 -11.50 -11.95 -1.35
C TYR A 114 -12.02 -10.57 -0.91
N TYR A 115 -11.72 -9.48 -1.63
CA TYR A 115 -12.23 -8.13 -1.31
C TYR A 115 -12.87 -7.45 -2.51
#